data_408adaa47a874e7529d8bfee25840ddd
#
_entry.id   408adaa47a874e7529d8bfee25840ddd
#
_cell.length_a   1.000
_cell.length_b   1.000
_cell.length_c   1.000
_cell.angle_alpha   90.00
_cell.angle_beta   90.00
_cell.angle_gamma   90.00
#
_symmetry.space_group_name_H-M   'P 1'
#
loop_
_entity.id
_entity.type
_entity.pdbx_description
1 polymer ?
#
loop_
_entity_poly.entity_id
_entity_poly.type
_entity_poly.pdbx_seq_one_letter_code
_entity_poly.pdbx_strand_id
1 'polypeptide(L)' 'METITITTEYIKLQDAMKLANAAETGGEAKLMIQEGQILVNGEICQMRGKKLRPGDRFVCDGQAYQICTHESE' A
#
# COMPACT_ATOMS: atom_id res chain seq x y z
N MET A 1 -8.77 8.90 6.00
CA MET A 1 -8.18 7.80 5.23
C MET A 1 -8.05 8.22 3.78
N GLU A 2 -6.89 7.98 3.21
CA GLU A 2 -6.67 8.33 1.82
C GLU A 2 -6.91 7.13 0.93
N THR A 3 -7.22 7.39 -0.33
CA THR A 3 -7.48 6.31 -1.28
C THR A 3 -6.42 6.32 -2.37
N ILE A 4 -6.11 5.13 -2.86
CA ILE A 4 -5.19 4.93 -3.97
C ILE A 4 -5.97 4.22 -5.06
N THR A 5 -6.16 4.90 -6.19
CA THR A 5 -6.95 4.35 -7.29
C THR A 5 -6.02 3.62 -8.26
N ILE A 6 -6.35 2.38 -8.58
CA ILE A 6 -5.57 1.59 -9.52
C ILE A 6 -6.45 1.19 -10.70
N THR A 7 -5.81 0.92 -11.82
CA THR A 7 -6.51 0.45 -13.01
C THR A 7 -6.21 -1.00 -13.32
N THR A 8 -5.45 -1.66 -12.45
CA THR A 8 -5.06 -3.05 -12.61
C THR A 8 -5.80 -3.89 -11.58
N GLU A 9 -5.65 -5.22 -11.68
CA GLU A 9 -6.31 -6.11 -10.73
C GLU A 9 -5.76 -5.96 -9.33
N TYR A 10 -4.50 -5.62 -9.20
CA TYR A 10 -3.85 -5.47 -7.90
C TYR A 10 -2.66 -4.54 -8.05
N ILE A 11 -2.14 -4.12 -6.92
CA ILE A 11 -0.91 -3.36 -6.86
C ILE A 11 -0.05 -3.96 -5.75
N LYS A 12 1.25 -3.99 -5.94
CA LYS A 12 2.13 -4.48 -4.90
C LYS A 12 2.27 -3.42 -3.81
N LEU A 13 2.44 -3.89 -2.56
CA LEU A 13 2.51 -2.98 -1.43
C LEU A 13 3.56 -1.89 -1.62
N GLN A 14 4.76 -2.26 -2.07
CA GLN A 14 5.81 -1.26 -2.24
C GLN A 14 5.42 -0.21 -3.27
N ASP A 15 4.71 -0.61 -4.32
CA ASP A 15 4.28 0.33 -5.35
C ASP A 15 3.17 1.23 -4.83
N ALA A 16 2.26 0.68 -4.04
CA ALA A 16 1.20 1.49 -3.44
C ALA A 16 1.79 2.54 -2.51
N MET A 17 2.84 2.20 -1.78
CA MET A 17 3.48 3.16 -0.90
C MET A 17 4.11 4.31 -1.67
N LYS A 18 4.68 4.01 -2.84
CA LYS A 18 5.24 5.07 -3.67
C LYS A 18 4.16 5.98 -4.23
N LEU A 19 3.05 5.39 -4.68
CA LEU A 19 1.94 6.20 -5.19
C LEU A 19 1.36 7.09 -4.11
N ALA A 20 1.36 6.63 -2.88
CA ALA A 20 0.81 7.39 -1.77
C ALA A 20 1.79 8.40 -1.20
N ASN A 21 3.00 8.46 -1.74
CA ASN A 21 4.09 9.27 -1.20
C ASN A 21 4.45 8.87 0.22
N ALA A 22 4.14 7.65 0.59
CA ALA A 22 4.56 7.13 1.90
C ALA A 22 6.04 6.74 1.87
N ALA A 23 6.58 6.54 0.69
CA ALA A 23 8.00 6.29 0.49
C ALA A 23 8.42 6.96 -0.80
N GLU A 24 9.64 7.49 -0.84
CA GLU A 24 10.12 8.19 -2.01
C GLU A 24 10.65 7.26 -3.08
N THR A 25 11.18 6.12 -2.66
CA THR A 25 11.77 5.15 -3.59
C THR A 25 11.35 3.75 -3.21
N GLY A 26 11.55 2.82 -4.15
CA GLY A 26 11.27 1.42 -3.86
C GLY A 26 12.17 0.88 -2.76
N GLY A 27 13.40 1.37 -2.68
CA GLY A 27 14.33 0.92 -1.63
C GLY A 27 13.86 1.37 -0.25
N GLU A 28 13.35 2.60 -0.15
CA GLU A 28 12.81 3.07 1.12
C GLU A 28 11.58 2.27 1.51
N ALA A 29 10.69 2.03 0.55
CA ALA A 29 9.49 1.25 0.83
C ALA A 29 9.86 -0.15 1.29
N LYS A 30 10.85 -0.78 0.63
CA LYS A 30 11.30 -2.11 1.01
C LYS A 30 11.77 -2.13 2.45
N LEU A 31 12.58 -1.14 2.82
CA LEU A 31 13.14 -1.10 4.17
C LEU A 31 12.04 -0.94 5.21
N MET A 32 11.11 -0.03 4.97
CA MET A 32 10.01 0.19 5.91
C MET A 32 9.17 -1.07 6.09
N ILE A 33 8.91 -1.77 4.99
CA ILE A 33 8.12 -2.99 5.04
C ILE A 33 8.86 -4.07 5.83
N GLN A 34 10.15 -4.23 5.55
CA GLN A 34 10.93 -5.27 6.21
C GLN A 34 11.10 -5.00 7.70
N GLU A 35 11.05 -3.74 8.10
CA GLU A 35 11.16 -3.39 9.51
C GLU A 35 9.86 -3.52 10.28
N GLY A 36 8.80 -3.95 9.62
CA GLY A 36 7.54 -4.17 10.30
C GLY A 36 6.76 -2.90 10.57
N GLN A 37 7.01 -1.85 9.80
CA GLN A 37 6.35 -0.57 10.02
C GLN A 37 5.01 -0.47 9.32
N ILE A 38 4.66 -1.44 8.51
CA ILE A 38 3.47 -1.36 7.66
C ILE A 38 2.46 -2.42 8.09
N LEU A 39 1.22 -1.99 8.25
CA LEU A 39 0.11 -2.90 8.52
C LEU A 39 -0.71 -3.06 7.25
N VAL A 40 -1.11 -4.28 6.96
CA VAL A 40 -2.03 -4.56 5.86
C VAL A 40 -3.25 -5.24 6.44
N ASN A 41 -4.39 -4.61 6.28
CA ASN A 41 -5.66 -5.12 6.83
C ASN A 41 -5.52 -5.44 8.32
N GLY A 42 -4.78 -4.59 9.03
CA GLY A 42 -4.66 -4.71 10.47
C GLY A 42 -3.53 -5.58 10.96
N GLU A 43 -2.74 -6.17 10.06
CA GLU A 43 -1.65 -7.07 10.45
C GLU A 43 -0.32 -6.58 9.87
N ILE A 44 0.74 -6.74 10.65
CA ILE A 44 2.07 -6.37 10.17
C ILE A 44 2.41 -7.20 8.94
N CYS A 45 2.81 -6.52 7.88
CA CYS A 45 3.20 -7.17 6.63
C CYS A 45 4.64 -6.82 6.31
N GLN A 46 5.46 -7.85 6.17
CA GLN A 46 6.88 -7.67 5.83
C GLN A 46 7.21 -8.10 4.42
N MET A 47 6.17 -8.32 3.61
CA MET A 47 6.34 -8.74 2.22
C MET A 47 6.11 -7.56 1.30
N ARG A 48 7.21 -7.06 0.70
CA ARG A 48 7.09 -5.89 -0.19
C ARG A 48 6.27 -6.19 -1.44
N GLY A 49 6.22 -7.44 -1.82
CA GLY A 49 5.45 -7.86 -2.99
C GLY A 49 4.02 -8.28 -2.69
N LYS A 50 3.55 -7.99 -1.48
CA LYS A 50 2.18 -8.32 -1.13
C LYS A 50 1.22 -7.68 -2.12
N LYS A 51 0.34 -8.48 -2.70
CA LYS A 51 -0.63 -7.99 -3.68
C LYS A 51 -1.83 -7.42 -2.94
N LEU A 52 -2.11 -6.15 -3.22
CA LEU A 52 -3.26 -5.45 -2.65
C LEU A 52 -4.29 -5.26 -3.74
N ARG A 53 -5.53 -5.62 -3.43
CA ARG A 53 -6.64 -5.50 -4.37
C ARG A 53 -7.59 -4.42 -3.89
N PRO A 54 -8.49 -3.96 -4.76
CA PRO A 54 -9.49 -2.97 -4.32
C PRO A 54 -10.20 -3.48 -3.07
N GLY A 55 -10.31 -2.61 -2.08
CA GLY A 55 -10.86 -2.98 -0.79
C GLY A 55 -9.83 -3.25 0.28
N ASP A 56 -8.60 -3.56 -0.12
CA ASP A 56 -7.53 -3.76 0.85
C ASP A 56 -7.04 -2.42 1.38
N ARG A 57 -6.50 -2.43 2.60
CA ARG A 57 -6.00 -1.23 3.26
C ARG A 57 -4.62 -1.47 3.80
N PHE A 58 -3.84 -0.40 3.88
CA PHE A 58 -2.58 -0.48 4.60
C PHE A 58 -2.40 0.79 5.41
N VAL A 59 -1.59 0.70 6.45
CA VAL A 59 -1.29 1.82 7.34
C VAL A 59 0.21 2.02 7.37
N CYS A 60 0.61 3.26 7.18
CA CYS A 60 2.00 3.66 7.23
C CYS A 60 2.10 4.95 8.02
N ASP A 61 2.90 4.95 9.08
CA ASP A 61 3.12 6.15 9.89
C ASP A 61 1.81 6.71 10.43
N GLY A 62 0.89 5.83 10.82
CA GLY A 62 -0.38 6.26 11.37
C GLY A 62 -1.38 6.74 10.35
N GLN A 63 -1.00 6.77 9.08
CA GLN A 63 -1.90 7.17 8.00
C GLN A 63 -2.44 5.95 7.30
N ALA A 64 -3.77 5.86 7.20
CA ALA A 64 -4.42 4.72 6.55
C ALA A 64 -4.69 5.05 5.08
N TYR A 65 -4.51 4.03 4.24
CA TYR A 65 -4.76 4.13 2.81
C TYR A 65 -5.62 2.96 2.38
N GLN A 66 -6.52 3.20 1.45
CA GLN A 66 -7.37 2.13 0.90
C GLN A 66 -7.19 2.06 -0.59
N ILE A 67 -7.07 0.83 -1.10
CA ILE A 67 -6.95 0.60 -2.53
C ILE A 67 -8.34 0.61 -3.14
N CYS A 68 -8.49 1.38 -4.22
CA CYS A 68 -9.76 1.50 -4.93
C CYS A 68 -9.52 1.26 -6.39
N THR A 69 -10.55 0.78 -7.07
CA THR A 69 -10.47 0.63 -8.52
C THR A 69 -11.09 1.87 -9.16
N HIS A 70 -10.61 2.19 -10.35
CA HIS A 70 -11.20 3.30 -11.11
C HIS A 70 -12.51 2.80 -11.68
N GLU A 71 -13.58 3.26 -11.11
CA GLU A 71 -14.90 2.85 -11.55
C GLU A 71 -15.49 3.92 -12.41
N SER A 72 -16.00 3.53 -13.55
CA SER A 72 -16.79 4.48 -14.30
C SER A 72 -18.23 4.05 -14.18
N GLU A 73 -19.02 4.97 -13.85
CA GLU A 73 -20.43 4.71 -13.60
C GLU A 73 -21.23 4.67 -14.82
#